data_dcf0505d46dad958562f5a97457c1bb0
#
_entry.id   dcf0505d46dad958562f5a97457c1bb0
#
_cell.length_a   1.000
_cell.length_b   1.000
_cell.length_c   1.000
_cell.angle_alpha   90.00
_cell.angle_beta   90.00
_cell.angle_gamma   90.00
#
_symmetry.space_group_name_H-M   'P 1'
#
loop_
_entity.id
_entity.type
_entity.pdbx_description
1 polymer ?
#
loop_
_entity_poly.entity_id
_entity_poly.type
_entity_poly.pdbx_seq_one_letter_code
_entity_poly.pdbx_strand_id
1 'polypeptide(L)'
;MTALAATSLAAGSSNAVPPSTPCALKRTDAHHSEGLDTWNAAYPRPDRRLDAVMIFLSFPDSVPQTTPTELTADHFPATSRFFERASYGKFTLRPHPLREWLPMPRASTAYAIKRDWNSARRSAYLRDALVASDPRVDFSRYDVVYFVADPDAPGVNSDATKVVNLEAPLRADGTDIRRVVTVFERHPPDRLVLAHETGHVFDLPDLYHRPADDKGDWDTYVGDWDLMGSQFGLAPDLFGWHKWKLGWLDPRQVSCVQAAGGEGTRMTLEPLGAGGAAVAGAAGGAEGAEAVESEFRGRRLGGGSGFPSGGLGSGELGSSELGSGGLGFGLGGGTKLAVVRTGRDSVIAFEARGPVGNDGAVCSQGVLVYRVRSETVSGGGPVEVLDAHPDTAACWEDSVYPPLADAPVGLGESFTVPGEGVRLEVEDRTDSGAWTVTISTG
;
A
#
# COMPACT_ATOMS: atom_id res chain seq x y z
N MET A 1 7.70 -23.83 -61.52
CA MET A 1 7.51 -24.14 -60.08
C MET A 1 8.17 -23.01 -59.31
N THR A 2 7.36 -22.04 -58.86
CA THR A 2 7.81 -20.86 -58.10
C THR A 2 7.49 -21.07 -56.64
N ALA A 3 8.51 -21.18 -55.79
CA ALA A 3 8.35 -21.34 -54.36
C ALA A 3 8.15 -19.97 -53.71
N LEU A 4 7.00 -19.77 -53.08
CA LEU A 4 6.74 -18.64 -52.18
C LEU A 4 7.36 -18.93 -50.79
N ALA A 5 8.34 -18.10 -50.42
CA ALA A 5 8.87 -18.08 -49.08
C ALA A 5 7.91 -17.27 -48.16
N ALA A 6 7.28 -17.92 -47.19
CA ALA A 6 6.53 -17.25 -46.16
C ALA A 6 7.48 -16.77 -45.06
N THR A 7 7.68 -15.47 -44.98
CA THR A 7 8.39 -14.80 -43.85
C THR A 7 7.42 -14.64 -42.69
N SER A 8 7.61 -15.42 -41.61
CA SER A 8 6.93 -15.25 -40.33
C SER A 8 7.52 -14.04 -39.63
N LEU A 9 6.78 -12.94 -39.55
CA LEU A 9 7.06 -11.83 -38.66
C LEU A 9 6.70 -12.29 -37.22
N ALA A 10 7.70 -12.60 -36.41
CA ALA A 10 7.56 -12.71 -34.97
C ALA A 10 7.26 -11.32 -34.43
N ALA A 11 6.01 -11.10 -33.98
CA ALA A 11 5.64 -9.93 -33.21
C ALA A 11 6.34 -10.02 -31.86
N GLY A 12 7.48 -9.36 -31.72
CA GLY A 12 8.11 -9.11 -30.43
C GLY A 12 7.13 -8.29 -29.58
N SER A 13 6.93 -8.71 -28.33
CA SER A 13 6.19 -7.95 -27.32
C SER A 13 6.84 -6.57 -27.19
N SER A 14 6.25 -5.57 -27.81
CA SER A 14 6.62 -4.18 -27.57
C SER A 14 6.23 -3.85 -26.13
N ASN A 15 7.21 -3.75 -25.22
CA ASN A 15 7.07 -3.01 -23.99
C ASN A 15 6.81 -1.54 -24.36
N ALA A 16 5.55 -1.22 -24.68
CA ALA A 16 5.13 0.15 -24.87
C ALA A 16 5.25 0.85 -23.52
N VAL A 17 6.28 1.65 -23.36
CA VAL A 17 6.39 2.64 -22.29
C VAL A 17 5.11 3.48 -22.35
N PRO A 18 4.33 3.59 -21.25
CA PRO A 18 3.14 4.45 -21.23
C PRO A 18 3.56 5.84 -21.69
N PRO A 19 2.75 6.53 -22.51
CA PRO A 19 3.09 7.88 -22.93
C PRO A 19 3.33 8.73 -21.67
N SER A 20 4.51 9.35 -21.58
CA SER A 20 4.87 10.23 -20.48
C SER A 20 3.85 11.36 -20.44
N THR A 21 3.00 11.37 -19.41
CA THR A 21 2.04 12.45 -19.21
C THR A 21 2.81 13.72 -18.81
N PRO A 22 2.33 14.93 -19.15
CA PRO A 22 3.06 16.18 -18.92
C PRO A 22 3.45 16.41 -17.44
N CYS A 23 2.71 15.80 -16.49
CA CYS A 23 2.96 15.95 -15.06
C CYS A 23 3.72 14.79 -14.42
N ALA A 24 4.08 13.75 -15.17
CA ALA A 24 4.90 12.67 -14.65
C ALA A 24 6.31 13.21 -14.29
N LEU A 25 6.74 12.97 -13.05
CA LEU A 25 8.08 13.29 -12.61
C LEU A 25 9.08 12.31 -13.24
N LYS A 26 10.29 12.79 -13.49
CA LYS A 26 11.38 11.94 -13.95
C LYS A 26 11.92 11.11 -12.79
N ARG A 27 12.28 9.87 -13.10
CA ARG A 27 13.03 9.04 -12.18
C ARG A 27 14.41 9.65 -11.95
N THR A 28 14.82 9.65 -10.67
CA THR A 28 16.14 10.11 -10.25
C THR A 28 16.96 8.94 -9.69
N ASP A 29 18.19 9.20 -9.26
CA ASP A 29 19.04 8.20 -8.61
C ASP A 29 18.67 7.96 -7.14
N ALA A 30 17.64 8.65 -6.61
CA ALA A 30 17.14 8.39 -5.26
C ALA A 30 16.66 6.94 -5.13
N HIS A 31 16.98 6.31 -4.01
CA HIS A 31 16.50 4.97 -3.70
C HIS A 31 14.97 5.00 -3.57
N HIS A 32 14.27 4.16 -4.34
CA HIS A 32 12.81 4.18 -4.48
C HIS A 32 12.27 5.54 -4.95
N SER A 33 12.95 6.19 -5.93
CA SER A 33 12.52 7.47 -6.50
C SER A 33 11.03 7.47 -6.90
N GLU A 34 10.34 8.56 -6.60
CA GLU A 34 8.94 8.79 -7.00
C GLU A 34 8.74 9.17 -8.48
N GLY A 35 9.77 9.03 -9.30
CA GLY A 35 9.65 9.23 -10.75
C GLY A 35 8.80 8.15 -11.42
N LEU A 36 8.02 8.56 -12.43
CA LEU A 36 7.02 7.75 -13.14
C LEU A 36 7.36 7.50 -14.61
N ASP A 37 8.32 8.25 -15.16
CA ASP A 37 8.61 8.22 -16.59
C ASP A 37 9.21 6.89 -17.08
N THR A 38 9.83 6.15 -16.16
CA THR A 38 10.41 4.83 -16.43
C THR A 38 10.17 3.87 -15.25
N TRP A 39 9.90 2.60 -15.56
CA TRP A 39 9.91 1.54 -14.56
C TRP A 39 11.34 1.05 -14.31
N ASN A 40 11.70 0.85 -13.05
CA ASN A 40 12.98 0.22 -12.71
C ASN A 40 12.88 -1.30 -12.92
N ALA A 41 13.46 -1.80 -13.99
CA ALA A 41 13.41 -3.22 -14.34
C ALA A 41 14.08 -4.16 -13.31
N ALA A 42 14.78 -3.60 -12.31
CA ALA A 42 15.29 -4.39 -11.19
C ALA A 42 14.19 -4.79 -10.19
N TYR A 43 12.99 -4.24 -10.29
CA TYR A 43 11.84 -4.54 -9.43
C TYR A 43 10.75 -5.29 -10.21
N PRO A 44 10.11 -6.31 -9.64
CA PRO A 44 8.95 -6.94 -10.25
C PRO A 44 7.81 -5.93 -10.36
N ARG A 45 7.16 -5.88 -11.53
CA ARG A 45 6.05 -4.96 -11.73
C ARG A 45 4.73 -5.62 -11.32
N PRO A 46 3.97 -5.03 -10.39
CA PRO A 46 2.72 -5.61 -9.90
C PRO A 46 1.52 -5.22 -10.79
N ASP A 47 1.61 -5.48 -12.09
CA ASP A 47 0.56 -5.24 -13.10
C ASP A 47 -0.13 -6.53 -13.59
N ARG A 48 0.17 -7.64 -12.93
CA ARG A 48 -0.31 -8.99 -13.20
C ARG A 48 -0.36 -9.80 -11.90
N ARG A 49 -0.71 -11.08 -11.99
CA ARG A 49 -0.48 -12.00 -10.87
C ARG A 49 1.02 -12.23 -10.68
N LEU A 50 1.47 -12.10 -9.44
CA LEU A 50 2.80 -12.49 -8.99
C LEU A 50 2.69 -13.62 -7.97
N ASP A 51 3.58 -14.61 -8.11
CA ASP A 51 3.64 -15.76 -7.21
C ASP A 51 4.75 -15.53 -6.16
N ALA A 52 4.39 -15.69 -4.86
CA ALA A 52 5.26 -15.43 -3.74
C ALA A 52 5.49 -16.69 -2.91
N VAL A 53 6.74 -17.13 -2.74
CA VAL A 53 7.05 -18.25 -1.86
C VAL A 53 7.24 -17.79 -0.42
N MET A 54 6.67 -18.52 0.56
CA MET A 54 6.94 -18.34 1.99
C MET A 54 7.71 -19.55 2.50
N ILE A 55 8.90 -19.31 3.02
CA ILE A 55 9.87 -20.32 3.46
C ILE A 55 10.07 -20.14 4.96
N PHE A 56 9.75 -21.18 5.73
CA PHE A 56 9.79 -21.15 7.19
C PHE A 56 11.09 -21.75 7.72
N LEU A 57 11.82 -21.01 8.54
CA LEU A 57 13.18 -21.32 8.99
C LEU A 57 13.22 -21.53 10.51
N SER A 58 13.58 -22.73 10.95
CA SER A 58 13.79 -23.06 12.36
C SER A 58 15.28 -23.06 12.71
N PHE A 59 15.61 -22.97 13.99
CA PHE A 59 16.99 -22.88 14.48
C PHE A 59 17.34 -23.98 15.49
N PRO A 60 18.62 -24.41 15.59
CA PRO A 60 19.04 -25.44 16.55
C PRO A 60 18.83 -25.05 18.02
N ASP A 61 18.74 -23.78 18.34
CA ASP A 61 18.56 -23.23 19.69
C ASP A 61 17.11 -22.93 20.05
N SER A 62 16.14 -23.34 19.20
CA SER A 62 14.71 -23.17 19.43
C SER A 62 13.91 -24.37 18.94
N VAL A 63 12.74 -24.56 19.54
CA VAL A 63 11.69 -25.45 19.05
C VAL A 63 10.49 -24.57 18.73
N PRO A 64 10.09 -24.42 17.45
CA PRO A 64 8.97 -23.59 17.08
C PRO A 64 7.69 -23.97 17.82
N GLN A 65 7.01 -23.00 18.40
CA GLN A 65 5.73 -23.20 19.09
C GLN A 65 4.54 -22.98 18.14
N THR A 66 4.75 -22.26 17.06
CA THR A 66 3.75 -21.94 16.04
C THR A 66 4.05 -22.72 14.76
N THR A 67 3.04 -23.16 14.06
CA THR A 67 3.20 -23.88 12.79
C THR A 67 3.33 -22.94 11.60
N PRO A 68 3.94 -23.38 10.47
CA PRO A 68 3.94 -22.63 9.21
C PRO A 68 2.54 -22.22 8.73
N THR A 69 1.52 -23.03 9.01
CA THR A 69 0.13 -22.75 8.62
C THR A 69 -0.44 -21.59 9.43
N GLU A 70 -0.21 -21.55 10.73
CA GLU A 70 -0.65 -20.46 11.61
C GLU A 70 0.06 -19.15 11.24
N LEU A 71 1.39 -19.16 11.08
CA LEU A 71 2.13 -17.98 10.63
C LEU A 71 1.70 -17.50 9.23
N THR A 72 1.29 -18.41 8.34
CA THR A 72 0.71 -18.02 7.06
C THR A 72 -0.62 -17.29 7.28
N ALA A 73 -1.48 -17.80 8.16
CA ALA A 73 -2.79 -17.22 8.44
C ALA A 73 -2.70 -15.82 9.07
N ASP A 74 -1.62 -15.51 9.76
CA ASP A 74 -1.35 -14.19 10.32
C ASP A 74 -1.22 -13.10 9.23
N HIS A 75 -0.74 -13.46 8.06
CA HIS A 75 -0.45 -12.51 6.98
C HIS A 75 -1.41 -12.64 5.79
N PHE A 76 -1.88 -13.85 5.49
CA PHE A 76 -2.73 -14.11 4.34
C PHE A 76 -4.09 -14.67 4.79
N PRO A 77 -5.20 -14.22 4.18
CA PRO A 77 -5.29 -13.48 2.93
C PRO A 77 -5.25 -11.95 3.06
N ALA A 78 -4.97 -11.38 4.23
CA ALA A 78 -5.05 -9.93 4.46
C ALA A 78 -4.16 -9.14 3.48
N THR A 79 -2.87 -9.53 3.35
CA THR A 79 -1.91 -8.92 2.42
C THR A 79 -2.38 -8.98 0.96
N SER A 80 -2.86 -10.15 0.50
CA SER A 80 -3.36 -10.29 -0.88
C SER A 80 -4.58 -9.43 -1.13
N ARG A 81 -5.53 -9.38 -0.19
CA ARG A 81 -6.76 -8.57 -0.28
C ARG A 81 -6.46 -7.07 -0.29
N PHE A 82 -5.47 -6.65 0.48
CA PHE A 82 -5.03 -5.25 0.46
C PHE A 82 -4.61 -4.82 -0.95
N PHE A 83 -3.70 -5.57 -1.57
CA PHE A 83 -3.21 -5.26 -2.92
C PHE A 83 -4.28 -5.42 -4.00
N GLU A 84 -5.14 -6.43 -3.89
CA GLU A 84 -6.25 -6.62 -4.84
C GLU A 84 -7.20 -5.42 -4.84
N ARG A 85 -7.57 -4.91 -3.64
CA ARG A 85 -8.39 -3.71 -3.50
C ARG A 85 -7.65 -2.46 -4.00
N ALA A 86 -6.41 -2.24 -3.55
CA ALA A 86 -5.60 -1.08 -3.93
C ALA A 86 -5.39 -0.99 -5.44
N SER A 87 -5.27 -2.12 -6.13
CA SER A 87 -5.04 -2.22 -7.58
C SER A 87 -6.31 -2.30 -8.43
N TYR A 88 -7.49 -2.25 -7.82
CA TYR A 88 -8.77 -2.45 -8.52
C TYR A 88 -8.87 -3.82 -9.21
N GLY A 89 -8.23 -4.84 -8.63
CA GLY A 89 -8.15 -6.19 -9.18
C GLY A 89 -7.14 -6.38 -10.32
N LYS A 90 -6.34 -5.37 -10.67
CA LYS A 90 -5.30 -5.48 -11.71
C LYS A 90 -4.11 -6.33 -11.27
N PHE A 91 -3.86 -6.38 -9.97
CA PHE A 91 -2.77 -7.11 -9.35
C PHE A 91 -3.30 -8.14 -8.36
N THR A 92 -2.71 -9.33 -8.37
CA THR A 92 -2.97 -10.39 -7.39
C THR A 92 -1.64 -10.94 -6.87
N LEU A 93 -1.43 -10.89 -5.58
CA LEU A 93 -0.32 -11.53 -4.90
C LEU A 93 -0.76 -12.93 -4.42
N ARG A 94 -0.14 -13.98 -4.97
CA ARG A 94 -0.49 -15.36 -4.64
C ARG A 94 0.56 -16.01 -3.75
N PRO A 95 0.26 -16.30 -2.47
CA PRO A 95 1.19 -16.96 -1.58
C PRO A 95 1.30 -18.46 -1.87
N HIS A 96 2.52 -18.98 -1.76
CA HIS A 96 2.88 -20.40 -1.81
C HIS A 96 3.68 -20.77 -0.56
N PRO A 97 3.02 -20.97 0.59
CA PRO A 97 3.71 -21.30 1.82
C PRO A 97 4.21 -22.75 1.81
N LEU A 98 5.44 -22.96 2.25
CA LEU A 98 5.89 -24.29 2.65
C LEU A 98 5.12 -24.74 3.89
N ARG A 99 4.92 -26.03 4.04
CA ARG A 99 4.16 -26.59 5.16
C ARG A 99 5.04 -27.13 6.29
N GLU A 100 6.35 -27.01 6.12
CA GLU A 100 7.36 -27.53 7.04
C GLU A 100 8.38 -26.45 7.41
N TRP A 101 8.94 -26.59 8.58
CA TRP A 101 10.11 -25.84 9.02
C TRP A 101 11.37 -26.40 8.36
N LEU A 102 12.18 -25.53 7.76
CA LEU A 102 13.50 -25.88 7.23
C LEU A 102 14.56 -25.53 8.28
N PRO A 103 15.43 -26.50 8.67
CA PRO A 103 16.41 -26.25 9.70
C PRO A 103 17.56 -25.39 9.18
N MET A 104 17.85 -24.31 9.89
CA MET A 104 19.03 -23.48 9.69
C MET A 104 20.26 -24.15 10.30
N PRO A 105 21.46 -23.98 9.70
CA PRO A 105 22.67 -24.67 10.16
C PRO A 105 23.27 -24.09 11.47
N ARG A 106 22.84 -22.87 11.86
CA ARG A 106 23.37 -22.18 13.06
C ARG A 106 22.24 -21.77 13.99
N ALA A 107 22.60 -21.61 15.27
CA ALA A 107 21.72 -21.03 16.27
C ALA A 107 21.24 -19.62 15.86
N SER A 108 20.01 -19.26 16.22
CA SER A 108 19.43 -17.95 15.95
C SER A 108 20.29 -16.82 16.53
N THR A 109 20.85 -17.05 17.70
CA THR A 109 21.75 -16.12 18.40
C THR A 109 23.02 -15.79 17.61
N ALA A 110 23.51 -16.71 16.73
CA ALA A 110 24.66 -16.47 15.88
C ALA A 110 24.38 -15.43 14.78
N TYR A 111 23.14 -15.34 14.33
CA TYR A 111 22.71 -14.31 13.37
C TYR A 111 22.42 -12.98 14.03
N ALA A 112 22.02 -12.98 15.32
CA ALA A 112 21.71 -11.79 16.12
C ALA A 112 20.79 -10.83 15.39
N ILE A 113 19.61 -11.33 15.03
CA ILE A 113 18.59 -10.64 14.25
C ILE A 113 17.99 -9.51 15.10
N LYS A 114 18.10 -8.26 14.62
CA LYS A 114 17.59 -7.07 15.27
C LYS A 114 17.35 -5.94 14.26
N ARG A 115 16.64 -4.88 14.64
CA ARG A 115 16.32 -3.74 13.76
C ARG A 115 17.56 -3.23 12.99
N ASP A 116 18.63 -2.86 13.69
CA ASP A 116 19.91 -2.44 13.11
C ASP A 116 20.84 -3.64 12.91
N TRP A 117 20.43 -4.53 12.05
CA TRP A 117 21.09 -5.79 11.80
C TRP A 117 22.40 -5.61 11.05
N ASN A 118 23.48 -6.11 11.62
CA ASN A 118 24.81 -6.09 11.00
C ASN A 118 24.78 -6.76 9.62
N SER A 119 25.29 -6.09 8.60
CA SER A 119 25.24 -6.53 7.19
C SER A 119 25.90 -7.89 6.96
N ALA A 120 27.03 -8.18 7.63
CA ALA A 120 27.73 -9.47 7.50
C ALA A 120 26.89 -10.62 8.10
N ARG A 121 26.25 -10.41 9.26
CA ARG A 121 25.37 -11.40 9.89
C ARG A 121 24.09 -11.61 9.08
N ARG A 122 23.51 -10.53 8.56
CA ARG A 122 22.36 -10.59 7.65
C ARG A 122 22.69 -11.37 6.38
N SER A 123 23.84 -11.09 5.76
CA SER A 123 24.30 -11.83 4.58
C SER A 123 24.57 -13.31 4.89
N ALA A 124 25.05 -13.64 6.08
CA ALA A 124 25.22 -15.03 6.52
C ALA A 124 23.87 -15.73 6.66
N TYR A 125 22.88 -15.08 7.31
CA TYR A 125 21.52 -15.59 7.42
C TYR A 125 20.89 -15.88 6.06
N LEU A 126 20.96 -14.92 5.14
CA LEU A 126 20.36 -15.07 3.81
C LEU A 126 21.00 -16.17 2.97
N ARG A 127 22.33 -16.32 3.06
CA ARG A 127 23.01 -17.45 2.38
C ARG A 127 22.62 -18.79 2.97
N ASP A 128 22.58 -18.89 4.30
CA ASP A 128 22.21 -20.13 4.98
C ASP A 128 20.74 -20.47 4.74
N ALA A 129 19.84 -19.47 4.70
CA ALA A 129 18.44 -19.62 4.34
C ALA A 129 18.25 -20.14 2.91
N LEU A 130 18.99 -19.56 1.95
CA LEU A 130 18.97 -20.02 0.57
C LEU A 130 19.43 -21.48 0.46
N VAL A 131 20.57 -21.83 1.08
CA VAL A 131 21.10 -23.21 1.06
C VAL A 131 20.12 -24.21 1.70
N ALA A 132 19.45 -23.82 2.78
CA ALA A 132 18.46 -24.66 3.43
C ALA A 132 17.20 -24.89 2.59
N SER A 133 16.83 -23.91 1.78
CA SER A 133 15.58 -23.94 0.97
C SER A 133 15.75 -24.44 -0.46
N ASP A 134 16.93 -24.29 -1.06
CA ASP A 134 17.25 -24.68 -2.43
C ASP A 134 16.82 -26.12 -2.82
N PRO A 135 17.00 -27.16 -1.96
CA PRO A 135 16.53 -28.51 -2.28
C PRO A 135 15.00 -28.68 -2.30
N ARG A 136 14.25 -27.71 -1.84
CA ARG A 136 12.79 -27.77 -1.66
C ARG A 136 12.01 -26.77 -2.50
N VAL A 137 12.67 -25.73 -2.99
CA VAL A 137 12.06 -24.58 -3.69
C VAL A 137 12.74 -24.39 -5.02
N ASP A 138 11.98 -24.45 -6.09
CA ASP A 138 12.40 -24.00 -7.41
C ASP A 138 12.13 -22.48 -7.50
N PHE A 139 13.16 -21.68 -7.23
CA PHE A 139 13.06 -20.22 -7.17
C PHE A 139 12.69 -19.58 -8.51
N SER A 140 12.92 -20.28 -9.63
CA SER A 140 12.54 -19.78 -10.97
C SER A 140 11.03 -19.58 -11.15
N ARG A 141 10.22 -20.13 -10.24
CA ARG A 141 8.75 -20.09 -10.29
C ARG A 141 8.14 -18.92 -9.51
N TYR A 142 8.94 -18.14 -8.81
CA TYR A 142 8.44 -17.13 -7.87
C TYR A 142 9.00 -15.75 -8.18
N ASP A 143 8.14 -14.76 -8.08
CA ASP A 143 8.47 -13.34 -8.26
C ASP A 143 8.92 -12.69 -6.93
N VAL A 144 8.44 -13.21 -5.80
CA VAL A 144 8.67 -12.68 -4.45
C VAL A 144 9.09 -13.80 -3.51
N VAL A 145 10.07 -13.53 -2.63
CA VAL A 145 10.57 -14.48 -1.64
C VAL A 145 10.42 -13.92 -0.24
N TYR A 146 9.70 -14.66 0.62
CA TYR A 146 9.58 -14.40 2.05
C TYR A 146 10.36 -15.46 2.83
N PHE A 147 11.34 -15.04 3.65
CA PHE A 147 11.97 -15.87 4.65
C PHE A 147 11.35 -15.58 6.02
N VAL A 148 10.57 -16.52 6.52
CA VAL A 148 9.86 -16.41 7.80
C VAL A 148 10.65 -17.22 8.84
N ALA A 149 11.26 -16.56 9.80
CA ALA A 149 11.98 -17.23 10.88
C ALA A 149 11.03 -17.66 11.99
N ASP A 150 11.43 -18.69 12.76
CA ASP A 150 10.79 -19.02 14.03
C ASP A 150 10.82 -17.79 14.96
N PRO A 151 9.66 -17.17 15.23
CA PRO A 151 9.60 -15.91 15.98
C PRO A 151 9.92 -16.08 17.47
N ASP A 152 9.89 -17.34 17.98
CA ASP A 152 10.18 -17.65 19.37
C ASP A 152 11.67 -17.94 19.62
N ALA A 153 12.49 -18.00 18.57
CA ALA A 153 13.91 -18.25 18.70
C ALA A 153 14.64 -17.11 19.43
N PRO A 154 15.56 -17.40 20.35
CA PRO A 154 16.12 -16.41 21.28
C PRO A 154 16.94 -15.31 20.61
N GLY A 155 17.43 -15.55 19.38
CA GLY A 155 18.20 -14.58 18.59
C GLY A 155 17.35 -13.75 17.60
N VAL A 156 16.04 -13.87 17.65
CA VAL A 156 15.09 -13.21 16.73
C VAL A 156 14.37 -12.08 17.46
N ASN A 157 14.39 -10.89 16.86
CA ASN A 157 13.62 -9.73 17.31
C ASN A 157 12.60 -9.37 16.23
N SER A 158 11.32 -9.26 16.59
CA SER A 158 10.20 -8.92 15.68
C SER A 158 10.41 -7.60 14.95
N ASP A 159 10.99 -6.58 15.63
CA ASP A 159 11.28 -5.27 15.02
C ASP A 159 12.28 -5.33 13.85
N ALA A 160 12.80 -6.50 13.54
CA ALA A 160 13.75 -6.70 12.45
C ALA A 160 13.08 -7.07 11.11
N THR A 161 11.76 -7.28 11.08
CA THR A 161 11.02 -7.54 9.84
C THR A 161 11.28 -6.42 8.85
N LYS A 162 11.75 -6.79 7.66
CA LYS A 162 12.06 -5.84 6.59
C LYS A 162 12.34 -6.49 5.24
N VAL A 163 12.20 -5.68 4.19
CA VAL A 163 12.79 -5.99 2.90
C VAL A 163 14.31 -5.87 2.96
N VAL A 164 15.02 -6.77 2.30
CA VAL A 164 16.47 -6.70 2.11
C VAL A 164 16.77 -6.56 0.61
N ASN A 165 17.23 -5.38 0.22
CA ASN A 165 17.78 -5.13 -1.09
C ASN A 165 19.23 -5.62 -1.12
N LEU A 166 19.56 -6.48 -2.10
CA LEU A 166 20.87 -7.13 -2.22
C LEU A 166 21.71 -6.41 -3.27
N GLU A 167 22.89 -5.92 -2.89
CA GLU A 167 23.86 -5.32 -3.81
C GLU A 167 24.29 -6.34 -4.88
N ALA A 168 24.58 -7.56 -4.46
CA ALA A 168 24.80 -8.70 -5.33
C ALA A 168 23.65 -9.70 -5.15
N PRO A 169 22.99 -10.14 -6.23
CA PRO A 169 21.88 -11.07 -6.13
C PRO A 169 22.30 -12.41 -5.55
N LEU A 170 21.42 -13.04 -4.77
CA LEU A 170 21.50 -14.46 -4.50
C LEU A 170 21.11 -15.22 -5.78
N ARG A 171 21.70 -16.37 -6.02
CA ARG A 171 21.43 -17.15 -7.23
C ARG A 171 21.01 -18.57 -6.90
N ALA A 172 19.84 -18.96 -7.40
CA ALA A 172 19.31 -20.32 -7.34
C ALA A 172 18.49 -20.60 -8.60
N ASP A 173 18.50 -21.82 -9.11
CA ASP A 173 17.70 -22.27 -10.27
C ASP A 173 17.82 -21.36 -11.52
N GLY A 174 19.00 -20.79 -11.75
CA GLY A 174 19.22 -19.85 -12.84
C GLY A 174 18.59 -18.47 -12.66
N THR A 175 18.06 -18.18 -11.48
CA THR A 175 17.36 -16.93 -11.17
C THR A 175 18.22 -16.04 -10.27
N ASP A 176 18.22 -14.74 -10.55
CA ASP A 176 18.81 -13.70 -9.71
C ASP A 176 17.77 -13.19 -8.70
N ILE A 177 17.92 -13.55 -7.44
CA ILE A 177 17.09 -13.05 -6.32
C ILE A 177 17.73 -11.76 -5.83
N ARG A 178 17.17 -10.61 -6.20
CA ARG A 178 17.75 -9.28 -5.91
C ARG A 178 17.25 -8.70 -4.60
N ARG A 179 16.12 -9.19 -4.10
CA ARG A 179 15.55 -8.79 -2.80
C ARG A 179 14.73 -9.90 -2.21
N VAL A 180 14.65 -9.87 -0.90
CA VAL A 180 13.82 -10.79 -0.11
C VAL A 180 13.17 -10.01 1.01
N VAL A 181 12.00 -10.45 1.46
CA VAL A 181 11.41 -9.97 2.71
C VAL A 181 11.77 -10.97 3.81
N THR A 182 12.36 -10.47 4.88
CA THR A 182 12.62 -11.26 6.08
C THR A 182 11.54 -10.95 7.11
N VAL A 183 10.83 -11.98 7.56
CA VAL A 183 9.69 -11.88 8.47
C VAL A 183 10.04 -12.50 9.81
N PHE A 184 9.89 -11.74 10.88
CA PHE A 184 10.25 -12.09 12.24
C PHE A 184 9.12 -11.86 13.25
N GLU A 185 7.92 -11.58 12.73
CA GLU A 185 6.74 -11.24 13.51
C GLU A 185 6.33 -12.37 14.45
N ARG A 186 5.94 -11.97 15.67
CA ARG A 186 5.26 -12.83 16.62
C ARG A 186 3.75 -12.75 16.41
N HIS A 187 3.05 -13.76 16.87
CA HIS A 187 1.58 -13.74 16.86
C HIS A 187 1.02 -12.91 18.04
N PRO A 188 0.06 -12.00 17.83
CA PRO A 188 -0.38 -11.49 16.53
C PRO A 188 0.69 -10.57 15.90
N PRO A 189 0.87 -10.61 14.57
CA PRO A 189 1.82 -9.73 13.89
C PRO A 189 1.29 -8.30 13.87
N ASP A 190 2.20 -7.38 13.59
CA ASP A 190 1.82 -6.01 13.30
C ASP A 190 0.89 -5.96 12.07
N ARG A 191 -0.16 -5.15 12.19
CA ARG A 191 -1.16 -5.02 11.13
C ARG A 191 -0.51 -4.60 9.82
N LEU A 192 -0.77 -5.34 8.74
CA LEU A 192 -0.31 -5.05 7.39
C LEU A 192 1.22 -4.95 7.20
N VAL A 193 2.04 -5.35 8.18
CA VAL A 193 3.50 -5.29 8.06
C VAL A 193 3.99 -6.00 6.78
N LEU A 194 3.47 -7.16 6.45
CA LEU A 194 3.88 -7.88 5.24
C LEU A 194 3.45 -7.16 3.96
N ALA A 195 2.34 -6.44 3.96
CA ALA A 195 1.93 -5.60 2.84
C ALA A 195 2.87 -4.40 2.67
N HIS A 196 3.26 -3.74 3.77
CA HIS A 196 4.25 -2.66 3.78
C HIS A 196 5.58 -3.12 3.18
N GLU A 197 6.17 -4.19 3.72
CA GLU A 197 7.46 -4.71 3.23
C GLU A 197 7.38 -5.20 1.77
N THR A 198 6.21 -5.70 1.34
CA THR A 198 5.99 -6.06 -0.05
C THR A 198 5.88 -4.82 -0.96
N GLY A 199 5.40 -3.69 -0.44
CA GLY A 199 5.44 -2.40 -1.14
C GLY A 199 6.85 -2.01 -1.58
N HIS A 200 7.85 -2.24 -0.73
CA HIS A 200 9.25 -2.02 -1.08
C HIS A 200 9.76 -3.00 -2.17
N VAL A 201 9.22 -4.21 -2.23
CA VAL A 201 9.53 -5.12 -3.36
C VAL A 201 9.05 -4.53 -4.68
N PHE A 202 8.06 -3.65 -4.67
CA PHE A 202 7.51 -2.96 -5.83
C PHE A 202 8.04 -1.53 -6.00
N ASP A 203 9.21 -1.22 -5.44
CA ASP A 203 9.89 0.09 -5.58
C ASP A 203 9.15 1.27 -4.92
N LEU A 204 8.36 1.02 -3.86
CA LEU A 204 7.78 2.09 -3.07
C LEU A 204 8.72 2.51 -1.93
N PRO A 205 8.90 3.81 -1.63
CA PRO A 205 9.72 4.28 -0.53
C PRO A 205 9.00 4.17 0.81
N ASP A 206 9.75 4.27 1.93
CA ASP A 206 9.19 4.65 3.21
C ASP A 206 8.74 6.11 3.15
N LEU A 207 7.52 6.38 3.62
CA LEU A 207 6.94 7.71 3.70
C LEU A 207 6.98 8.29 5.13
N TYR A 208 7.35 7.48 6.12
CA TYR A 208 7.51 7.96 7.48
C TYR A 208 8.79 8.81 7.63
N HIS A 209 8.80 9.71 8.60
CA HIS A 209 10.00 10.44 9.00
C HIS A 209 10.88 9.56 9.88
N ARG A 210 12.17 9.51 9.58
CA ARG A 210 13.15 8.85 10.46
C ARG A 210 14.08 9.88 11.07
N PRO A 211 13.81 10.37 12.30
CA PRO A 211 14.67 11.34 12.95
C PRO A 211 16.09 10.80 13.13
N ALA A 212 17.09 11.64 12.90
CA ALA A 212 18.51 11.23 13.02
C ALA A 212 18.91 10.87 14.46
N ASP A 213 18.17 11.37 15.45
CA ASP A 213 18.40 11.18 16.89
C ASP A 213 17.36 10.23 17.52
N ASP A 214 16.54 9.54 16.70
CA ASP A 214 15.41 8.69 17.10
C ASP A 214 14.37 9.40 18.00
N LYS A 215 14.31 10.74 17.95
CA LYS A 215 13.34 11.55 18.69
C LYS A 215 12.36 12.23 17.74
N GLY A 216 11.11 12.33 18.16
CA GLY A 216 10.02 12.92 17.37
C GLY A 216 9.12 11.88 16.74
N ASP A 217 8.05 12.37 16.13
CA ASP A 217 7.04 11.52 15.53
C ASP A 217 7.47 11.05 14.15
N TRP A 218 7.32 9.76 13.92
CA TRP A 218 7.65 9.13 12.65
C TRP A 218 6.60 9.38 11.58
N ASP A 219 5.34 9.60 11.99
CA ASP A 219 4.20 9.69 11.09
C ASP A 219 3.91 11.12 10.59
N THR A 220 4.84 12.07 10.81
CA THR A 220 4.66 13.52 10.56
C THR A 220 4.46 13.90 9.09
N TYR A 221 4.92 13.08 8.13
CA TYR A 221 4.81 13.42 6.70
C TYR A 221 3.47 13.03 6.09
N VAL A 222 2.94 11.87 6.46
CA VAL A 222 1.74 11.34 5.79
C VAL A 222 0.67 10.84 6.76
N GLY A 223 0.95 10.75 8.06
CA GLY A 223 -0.01 10.28 9.06
C GLY A 223 -0.63 8.95 8.70
N ASP A 224 -1.96 8.89 8.74
CA ASP A 224 -2.75 7.70 8.45
C ASP A 224 -2.87 7.33 6.96
N TRP A 225 -2.39 8.18 6.01
CA TRP A 225 -2.91 8.25 4.64
C TRP A 225 -2.25 7.32 3.62
N ASP A 226 -1.25 6.55 3.97
CA ASP A 226 -0.64 5.54 3.09
C ASP A 226 0.06 4.46 3.92
N LEU A 227 -0.07 3.21 3.48
CA LEU A 227 0.57 2.05 4.11
C LEU A 227 2.10 2.22 4.25
N MET A 228 2.74 2.90 3.28
CA MET A 228 4.19 3.12 3.31
C MET A 228 4.61 4.18 4.33
N GLY A 229 3.68 4.96 4.86
CA GLY A 229 3.88 5.82 6.02
C GLY A 229 3.68 5.06 7.32
N SER A 230 2.52 4.44 7.49
CA SER A 230 2.22 3.66 8.68
C SER A 230 1.33 2.47 8.36
N GLN A 231 1.78 1.28 8.77
CA GLN A 231 0.98 0.06 8.68
C GLN A 231 -0.21 0.04 9.66
N PHE A 232 -0.25 0.96 10.60
CA PHE A 232 -1.31 1.11 11.59
C PHE A 232 -2.32 2.21 11.24
N GLY A 233 -2.10 2.97 10.17
CA GLY A 233 -2.94 4.09 9.75
C GLY A 233 -4.40 3.71 9.53
N LEU A 234 -5.31 4.66 9.77
CA LEU A 234 -6.77 4.50 9.60
C LEU A 234 -7.19 4.49 8.12
N ALA A 235 -6.37 5.06 7.24
CA ALA A 235 -6.58 5.17 5.81
C ALA A 235 -5.37 4.63 5.02
N PRO A 236 -5.04 3.32 5.15
CA PRO A 236 -3.79 2.75 4.64
C PRO A 236 -3.77 2.53 3.13
N ASP A 237 -4.80 2.89 2.37
CA ASP A 237 -4.76 2.71 0.92
C ASP A 237 -3.62 3.57 0.32
N LEU A 238 -2.93 3.02 -0.67
CA LEU A 238 -1.82 3.71 -1.30
C LEU A 238 -2.29 4.99 -1.98
N PHE A 239 -1.48 6.06 -1.91
CA PHE A 239 -1.74 7.28 -2.66
C PHE A 239 -2.01 7.01 -4.14
N GLY A 240 -2.84 7.83 -4.76
CA GLY A 240 -3.08 7.81 -6.20
C GLY A 240 -1.80 7.91 -7.01
N TRP A 241 -0.79 8.63 -6.51
CA TRP A 241 0.55 8.70 -7.08
C TRP A 241 1.23 7.33 -7.12
N HIS A 242 1.22 6.58 -6.02
CA HIS A 242 1.75 5.22 -5.95
C HIS A 242 0.97 4.26 -6.86
N LYS A 243 -0.37 4.34 -6.86
CA LYS A 243 -1.20 3.54 -7.77
C LYS A 243 -0.89 3.83 -9.24
N TRP A 244 -0.60 5.09 -9.58
CA TRP A 244 -0.14 5.46 -10.92
C TRP A 244 1.24 4.91 -11.22
N LYS A 245 2.21 5.04 -10.31
CA LYS A 245 3.57 4.47 -10.41
C LYS A 245 3.54 2.97 -10.68
N LEU A 246 2.67 2.23 -9.97
CA LEU A 246 2.50 0.78 -10.10
C LEU A 246 1.71 0.36 -11.36
N GLY A 247 1.14 1.32 -12.11
CA GLY A 247 0.34 1.05 -13.30
C GLY A 247 -1.11 0.67 -13.02
N TRP A 248 -1.61 0.94 -11.80
CA TRP A 248 -2.97 0.59 -11.41
C TRP A 248 -4.01 1.65 -11.81
N LEU A 249 -3.60 2.91 -11.98
CA LEU A 249 -4.44 3.93 -12.61
C LEU A 249 -4.25 3.94 -14.12
N ASP A 250 -5.36 3.97 -14.85
CA ASP A 250 -5.33 4.17 -16.30
C ASP A 250 -5.03 5.65 -16.62
N PRO A 251 -4.44 5.95 -17.80
CA PRO A 251 -4.14 7.33 -18.17
C PRO A 251 -5.33 8.29 -18.13
N ARG A 252 -6.56 7.79 -18.31
CA ARG A 252 -7.80 8.58 -18.23
C ARG A 252 -8.20 8.93 -16.80
N GLN A 253 -7.66 8.21 -15.81
CA GLN A 253 -7.93 8.42 -14.39
C GLN A 253 -6.97 9.44 -13.76
N VAL A 254 -5.97 9.91 -14.53
CA VAL A 254 -5.00 10.92 -14.10
C VAL A 254 -5.16 12.18 -14.94
N SER A 255 -5.43 13.30 -14.29
CA SER A 255 -5.58 14.61 -14.92
C SER A 255 -4.38 15.50 -14.60
N CYS A 256 -3.65 15.91 -15.63
CA CYS A 256 -2.60 16.93 -15.50
C CYS A 256 -3.22 18.31 -15.65
N VAL A 257 -3.31 19.03 -14.55
CA VAL A 257 -3.80 20.42 -14.53
C VAL A 257 -2.65 21.34 -14.94
N GLN A 258 -2.83 22.06 -16.03
CA GLN A 258 -1.84 23.03 -16.51
C GLN A 258 -2.16 24.41 -15.92
N ALA A 259 -1.08 25.16 -15.64
CA ALA A 259 -1.18 26.56 -15.29
C ALA A 259 -1.69 27.36 -16.52
N ALA A 260 -3.00 27.45 -16.68
CA ALA A 260 -3.63 28.30 -17.70
C ALA A 260 -4.12 29.58 -17.02
N GLY A 261 -3.57 30.71 -17.44
CA GLY A 261 -3.75 32.03 -16.79
C GLY A 261 -5.18 32.34 -16.35
N GLY A 262 -5.40 32.33 -15.05
CA GLY A 262 -6.48 33.02 -14.36
C GLY A 262 -7.81 32.27 -14.20
N GLU A 263 -8.19 31.32 -15.05
CA GLU A 263 -9.39 30.50 -14.87
C GLU A 263 -9.01 29.12 -14.34
N GLY A 264 -9.56 28.74 -13.16
CA GLY A 264 -9.33 27.42 -12.56
C GLY A 264 -9.88 26.28 -13.44
N THR A 265 -9.28 25.11 -13.35
CA THR A 265 -9.77 23.89 -13.99
C THR A 265 -10.79 23.21 -13.09
N ARG A 266 -12.03 23.19 -13.52
CA ARG A 266 -13.13 22.49 -12.82
C ARG A 266 -13.19 21.04 -13.26
N MET A 267 -13.22 20.09 -12.31
CA MET A 267 -13.30 18.66 -12.58
C MET A 267 -14.00 17.88 -11.48
N THR A 268 -14.26 16.60 -11.74
CA THR A 268 -14.81 15.68 -10.74
C THR A 268 -13.77 14.63 -10.40
N LEU A 269 -13.49 14.45 -9.09
CA LEU A 269 -12.61 13.42 -8.54
C LEU A 269 -13.45 12.28 -7.99
N GLU A 270 -13.30 11.09 -8.55
CA GLU A 270 -13.89 9.85 -8.02
C GLU A 270 -13.13 9.42 -6.74
N PRO A 271 -13.83 8.87 -5.73
CA PRO A 271 -13.15 8.35 -4.54
C PRO A 271 -12.05 7.36 -4.92
N LEU A 272 -10.86 7.53 -4.39
CA LEU A 272 -9.69 6.75 -4.75
C LEU A 272 -9.92 5.24 -4.52
N GLY A 273 -10.53 4.86 -3.41
CA GLY A 273 -10.80 3.47 -3.07
C GLY A 273 -11.98 2.84 -3.85
N ALA A 274 -12.76 3.64 -4.61
CA ALA A 274 -13.92 3.12 -5.36
C ALA A 274 -13.47 2.48 -6.68
N GLY A 275 -14.09 1.39 -7.08
CA GLY A 275 -13.88 0.75 -8.39
C GLY A 275 -12.89 -0.41 -8.30
N GLY A 276 -13.40 -1.57 -8.09
CA GLY A 276 -12.91 -2.89 -8.42
C GLY A 276 -14.13 -3.65 -8.85
N ALA A 277 -14.02 -4.62 -9.76
CA ALA A 277 -15.11 -5.52 -10.03
C ALA A 277 -15.58 -6.07 -8.68
N ALA A 278 -16.83 -5.80 -8.31
CA ALA A 278 -17.44 -6.54 -7.20
C ALA A 278 -17.19 -8.02 -7.50
N VAL A 279 -16.38 -8.66 -6.68
CA VAL A 279 -16.25 -10.12 -6.72
C VAL A 279 -17.67 -10.63 -6.45
N ALA A 280 -18.38 -11.01 -7.51
CA ALA A 280 -19.65 -11.68 -7.43
C ALA A 280 -19.35 -13.07 -6.84
N GLY A 281 -19.37 -13.15 -5.52
CA GLY A 281 -19.12 -14.40 -4.82
C GLY A 281 -19.49 -14.29 -3.35
N ALA A 282 -20.67 -14.82 -3.03
CA ALA A 282 -21.21 -15.07 -1.70
C ALA A 282 -22.07 -13.95 -1.09
N ALA A 283 -23.34 -13.95 -1.44
CA ALA A 283 -24.41 -13.73 -0.50
C ALA A 283 -24.27 -14.79 0.62
N GLY A 284 -23.55 -14.47 1.65
CA GLY A 284 -23.33 -15.25 2.86
C GLY A 284 -23.14 -14.27 3.99
N GLY A 285 -24.22 -14.13 4.77
CA GLY A 285 -24.32 -13.66 6.13
C GLY A 285 -23.45 -12.49 6.59
N ALA A 286 -24.12 -11.43 6.99
CA ALA A 286 -23.62 -10.31 7.77
C ALA A 286 -23.16 -10.70 9.20
N GLU A 287 -22.51 -11.85 9.37
CA GLU A 287 -22.04 -12.34 10.67
C GLU A 287 -20.51 -12.24 10.85
N GLY A 288 -19.75 -11.79 9.83
CA GLY A 288 -18.29 -11.73 9.92
C GLY A 288 -17.69 -10.37 10.31
N ALA A 289 -18.47 -9.31 10.35
CA ALA A 289 -17.97 -7.95 10.64
C ALA A 289 -17.90 -7.65 12.14
N GLU A 290 -18.76 -8.26 12.97
CA GLU A 290 -18.76 -8.03 14.42
C GLU A 290 -17.66 -8.78 15.18
N ALA A 291 -17.12 -9.88 14.62
CA ALA A 291 -16.10 -10.68 15.32
C ALA A 291 -14.70 -10.04 15.31
N VAL A 292 -14.42 -9.12 14.38
CA VAL A 292 -13.10 -8.44 14.30
C VAL A 292 -13.02 -7.22 15.21
N GLU A 293 -14.16 -6.57 15.55
CA GLU A 293 -14.18 -5.44 16.46
C GLU A 293 -14.06 -5.85 17.94
N SER A 294 -14.45 -7.08 18.32
CA SER A 294 -14.43 -7.49 19.73
C SER A 294 -13.04 -7.92 20.23
N GLU A 295 -12.13 -8.32 19.38
CA GLU A 295 -10.78 -8.77 19.77
C GLU A 295 -9.81 -7.62 20.05
N PHE A 296 -10.06 -6.43 19.49
CA PHE A 296 -9.20 -5.25 19.70
C PHE A 296 -9.52 -4.43 20.98
N ARG A 297 -10.67 -4.67 21.63
CA ARG A 297 -11.03 -3.98 22.88
C ARG A 297 -10.44 -4.57 24.17
N GLY A 298 -9.69 -5.65 24.10
CA GLY A 298 -9.19 -6.42 25.25
C GLY A 298 -7.94 -5.90 25.96
N ARG A 299 -7.32 -4.79 25.56
CA ARG A 299 -6.03 -4.34 26.15
C ARG A 299 -6.03 -2.98 26.84
N ARG A 300 -7.16 -2.56 27.46
CA ARG A 300 -7.11 -1.53 28.50
C ARG A 300 -7.76 -2.04 29.78
N LEU A 301 -6.94 -2.13 30.80
CA LEU A 301 -7.33 -2.49 32.17
C LEU A 301 -8.14 -1.37 32.82
N GLY A 302 -9.33 -1.77 33.36
CA GLY A 302 -9.83 -1.35 34.66
C GLY A 302 -10.73 -0.14 34.76
N GLY A 303 -12.00 -0.40 35.12
CA GLY A 303 -12.72 0.46 36.04
C GLY A 303 -14.12 0.92 35.64
N GLY A 304 -15.16 0.23 36.15
CA GLY A 304 -16.32 0.91 36.75
C GLY A 304 -17.64 0.98 35.97
N SER A 305 -18.49 -0.01 36.21
CA SER A 305 -19.93 0.05 36.52
C SER A 305 -20.92 1.00 35.82
N GLY A 306 -22.04 0.43 35.33
CA GLY A 306 -23.35 1.08 35.33
C GLY A 306 -24.23 0.81 34.11
N PHE A 307 -25.20 -0.12 34.24
CA PHE A 307 -26.36 -0.26 33.37
C PHE A 307 -27.35 0.92 33.55
N PRO A 308 -28.31 1.23 32.65
CA PRO A 308 -29.47 0.37 32.45
C PRO A 308 -30.06 0.27 31.03
N SER A 309 -30.93 -0.72 30.91
CA SER A 309 -31.81 -1.21 29.87
C SER A 309 -32.92 -0.26 29.39
N GLY A 310 -33.42 -0.47 28.17
CA GLY A 310 -34.71 -0.07 27.61
C GLY A 310 -34.62 0.09 26.09
N GLY A 311 -35.45 -0.49 25.26
CA GLY A 311 -36.77 -0.84 25.14
C GLY A 311 -37.10 -1.01 23.65
N LEU A 312 -37.82 -2.05 23.30
CA LEU A 312 -38.33 -2.46 21.99
C LEU A 312 -39.26 -1.45 21.32
N GLY A 313 -39.12 -1.27 20.00
CA GLY A 313 -40.10 -0.61 19.13
C GLY A 313 -40.14 -1.25 17.75
N SER A 314 -41.21 -1.99 17.50
CA SER A 314 -41.59 -2.60 16.23
C SER A 314 -42.23 -1.54 15.28
N GLY A 315 -41.83 -1.50 14.00
CA GLY A 315 -42.43 -0.65 12.99
C GLY A 315 -42.44 -1.32 11.63
N GLU A 316 -43.59 -1.28 10.96
CA GLU A 316 -44.08 -2.09 9.87
C GLU A 316 -43.40 -1.84 8.50
N LEU A 317 -43.45 -2.92 7.68
CA LEU A 317 -43.07 -3.01 6.29
C LEU A 317 -44.01 -2.20 5.37
N GLY A 318 -43.44 -1.27 4.61
CA GLY A 318 -44.09 -0.64 3.46
C GLY A 318 -43.44 -1.12 2.16
N SER A 319 -44.21 -1.82 1.35
CA SER A 319 -43.88 -2.23 -0.02
C SER A 319 -43.98 -1.05 -0.97
N SER A 320 -42.95 -0.73 -1.76
CA SER A 320 -43.04 0.17 -2.90
C SER A 320 -42.27 -0.39 -4.11
N GLU A 321 -42.90 -0.23 -5.23
CA GLU A 321 -42.79 -0.79 -6.57
C GLU A 321 -41.39 -0.70 -7.22
N LEU A 322 -41.05 -1.80 -7.93
CA LEU A 322 -39.89 -1.94 -8.82
C LEU A 322 -40.07 -1.09 -10.09
N GLY A 323 -39.39 0.04 -10.18
CA GLY A 323 -39.12 0.74 -11.43
C GLY A 323 -37.92 0.10 -12.13
N SER A 324 -38.12 -0.44 -13.32
CA SER A 324 -37.09 -0.95 -14.22
C SER A 324 -36.28 0.18 -14.83
N GLY A 325 -35.26 0.65 -14.09
CA GLY A 325 -34.21 1.54 -14.60
C GLY A 325 -32.98 0.68 -14.94
N GLY A 326 -32.59 0.65 -16.22
CA GLY A 326 -31.41 -0.08 -16.69
C GLY A 326 -30.15 0.38 -15.96
N LEU A 327 -29.58 -0.51 -15.14
CA LEU A 327 -28.27 -0.33 -14.53
C LEU A 327 -27.18 -0.48 -15.60
N GLY A 328 -26.83 0.64 -16.23
CA GLY A 328 -25.56 0.76 -16.93
C GLY A 328 -24.46 0.78 -15.88
N PHE A 329 -23.82 -0.36 -15.62
CA PHE A 329 -22.57 -0.42 -14.88
C PHE A 329 -21.48 0.26 -15.71
N GLY A 330 -21.32 1.57 -15.56
CA GLY A 330 -20.16 2.30 -16.03
C GLY A 330 -18.96 1.77 -15.26
N LEU A 331 -18.08 1.05 -15.93
CA LEU A 331 -16.72 0.79 -15.48
C LEU A 331 -16.12 2.14 -15.10
N GLY A 332 -15.74 2.34 -13.82
CA GLY A 332 -15.30 3.61 -13.26
C GLY A 332 -14.14 4.26 -14.03
N GLY A 333 -14.50 5.09 -15.02
CA GLY A 333 -13.58 5.78 -15.91
C GLY A 333 -13.31 7.24 -15.51
N GLY A 334 -13.76 7.69 -14.32
CA GLY A 334 -13.58 9.06 -13.85
C GLY A 334 -12.15 9.33 -13.35
N THR A 335 -11.82 10.61 -13.24
CA THR A 335 -10.53 11.07 -12.71
C THR A 335 -10.40 10.67 -11.22
N LYS A 336 -9.31 10.03 -10.85
CA LYS A 336 -8.99 9.65 -9.46
C LYS A 336 -7.84 10.46 -8.88
N LEU A 337 -6.99 10.98 -9.74
CA LEU A 337 -5.81 11.75 -9.37
C LEU A 337 -5.71 12.99 -10.27
N ALA A 338 -5.67 14.17 -9.66
CA ALA A 338 -5.32 15.41 -10.35
C ALA A 338 -3.91 15.83 -9.91
N VAL A 339 -3.10 16.35 -10.83
CA VAL A 339 -1.71 16.70 -10.57
C VAL A 339 -1.37 18.05 -11.18
N VAL A 340 -0.78 18.94 -10.39
CA VAL A 340 -0.18 20.21 -10.83
C VAL A 340 1.33 20.10 -10.71
N ARG A 341 2.05 20.35 -11.81
CA ARG A 341 3.52 20.40 -11.76
C ARG A 341 3.97 21.75 -11.23
N THR A 342 4.69 21.75 -10.12
CA THR A 342 5.19 22.96 -9.46
C THR A 342 6.71 23.16 -9.61
N GLY A 343 7.41 22.12 -10.02
CA GLY A 343 8.85 22.18 -10.24
C GLY A 343 9.35 21.13 -11.22
N ARG A 344 10.69 21.06 -11.34
CA ARG A 344 11.34 20.03 -12.17
C ARG A 344 11.07 18.64 -11.58
N ASP A 345 11.21 18.50 -10.28
CA ASP A 345 11.20 17.25 -9.53
C ASP A 345 10.10 17.25 -8.45
N SER A 346 9.10 18.14 -8.58
CA SER A 346 8.00 18.34 -7.63
C SER A 346 6.66 18.55 -8.30
N VAL A 347 5.62 17.98 -7.68
CA VAL A 347 4.20 18.18 -8.03
C VAL A 347 3.35 18.34 -6.77
N ILE A 348 2.17 18.95 -6.93
CA ILE A 348 1.06 18.85 -5.98
C ILE A 348 0.01 17.93 -6.57
N ALA A 349 -0.42 16.98 -5.78
CA ALA A 349 -1.40 15.96 -6.14
C ALA A 349 -2.67 16.10 -5.30
N PHE A 350 -3.81 15.74 -5.90
CA PHE A 350 -5.14 15.84 -5.32
C PHE A 350 -5.91 14.57 -5.59
N GLU A 351 -6.50 13.97 -4.55
CA GLU A 351 -7.30 12.76 -4.64
C GLU A 351 -8.45 12.77 -3.63
N ALA A 352 -9.58 12.19 -3.98
CA ALA A 352 -10.70 12.09 -3.07
C ALA A 352 -10.53 10.87 -2.15
N ARG A 353 -10.50 11.08 -0.84
CA ARG A 353 -10.40 10.04 0.19
C ARG A 353 -11.68 9.95 1.01
N GLY A 354 -12.01 8.75 1.47
CA GLY A 354 -13.20 8.48 2.26
C GLY A 354 -13.29 6.99 2.62
N PRO A 355 -14.31 6.54 3.37
CA PRO A 355 -14.42 5.19 3.93
C PRO A 355 -14.73 4.12 2.86
N VAL A 356 -13.86 3.99 1.86
CA VAL A 356 -14.02 3.08 0.71
C VAL A 356 -12.72 2.30 0.47
N GLY A 357 -12.83 1.03 0.12
CA GLY A 357 -11.69 0.18 -0.20
C GLY A 357 -10.88 -0.20 1.04
N ASN A 358 -9.60 0.18 1.08
CA ASN A 358 -8.72 -0.06 2.23
C ASN A 358 -8.85 1.00 3.33
N ASP A 359 -9.56 2.11 3.07
CA ASP A 359 -9.72 3.25 3.98
C ASP A 359 -10.99 3.17 4.85
N GLY A 360 -11.48 1.96 5.10
CA GLY A 360 -12.75 1.76 5.82
C GLY A 360 -12.83 2.40 7.22
N ALA A 361 -11.68 2.68 7.85
CA ALA A 361 -11.58 3.29 9.17
C ALA A 361 -11.13 4.76 9.14
N VAL A 362 -11.11 5.39 7.95
CA VAL A 362 -10.66 6.78 7.80
C VAL A 362 -11.38 7.74 8.73
N CYS A 363 -10.63 8.63 9.36
CA CYS A 363 -11.15 9.62 10.31
C CYS A 363 -12.02 10.68 9.64
N SER A 364 -11.52 11.26 8.57
CA SER A 364 -12.17 12.33 7.80
C SER A 364 -12.22 11.99 6.32
N GLN A 365 -13.14 12.63 5.59
CA GLN A 365 -13.27 12.45 4.15
C GLN A 365 -13.24 13.81 3.45
N GLY A 366 -12.68 13.83 2.25
CA GLY A 366 -12.55 15.06 1.47
C GLY A 366 -11.55 14.88 0.34
N VAL A 367 -11.02 15.99 -0.15
CA VAL A 367 -9.96 16.01 -1.14
C VAL A 367 -8.62 16.17 -0.44
N LEU A 368 -7.85 15.10 -0.40
CA LEU A 368 -6.51 15.09 0.17
C LEU A 368 -5.54 15.79 -0.79
N VAL A 369 -4.70 16.67 -0.24
CA VAL A 369 -3.67 17.41 -0.97
C VAL A 369 -2.31 16.98 -0.46
N TYR A 370 -1.40 16.63 -1.37
CA TYR A 370 -0.04 16.25 -0.98
C TYR A 370 1.00 16.65 -2.02
N ARG A 371 2.21 16.87 -1.56
CA ARG A 371 3.38 17.15 -2.39
C ARG A 371 4.16 15.87 -2.65
N VAL A 372 4.64 15.69 -3.88
CA VAL A 372 5.54 14.59 -4.25
C VAL A 372 6.85 15.15 -4.79
N ARG A 373 7.97 14.58 -4.34
CA ARG A 373 9.33 14.94 -4.76
C ARG A 373 10.10 13.70 -5.21
N SER A 374 10.50 13.65 -6.49
CA SER A 374 11.16 12.46 -7.05
C SER A 374 12.63 12.31 -6.67
N GLU A 375 13.28 13.37 -6.19
CA GLU A 375 14.68 13.37 -5.77
C GLU A 375 14.88 13.07 -4.28
N THR A 376 13.79 13.04 -3.50
CA THR A 376 13.86 12.80 -2.07
C THR A 376 13.95 11.30 -1.80
N VAL A 377 14.87 10.91 -0.92
CA VAL A 377 15.11 9.51 -0.57
C VAL A 377 14.02 8.99 0.37
N SER A 378 13.87 7.66 0.39
CA SER A 378 13.04 6.91 1.35
C SER A 378 13.30 7.38 2.78
N GLY A 379 12.22 7.63 3.56
CA GLY A 379 12.29 8.17 4.92
C GLY A 379 12.63 9.66 5.04
N GLY A 380 12.83 10.36 3.92
CA GLY A 380 13.14 11.79 3.87
C GLY A 380 11.97 12.69 3.48
N GLY A 381 10.74 12.16 3.41
CA GLY A 381 9.53 12.88 2.98
C GLY A 381 9.41 13.02 1.45
N PRO A 382 9.54 11.91 0.68
CA PRO A 382 9.31 11.95 -0.76
C PRO A 382 7.85 12.28 -1.10
N VAL A 383 6.92 11.96 -0.20
CA VAL A 383 5.54 12.42 -0.19
C VAL A 383 5.26 13.11 1.13
N GLU A 384 4.51 14.22 1.09
CA GLU A 384 4.15 15.02 2.26
C GLU A 384 2.70 15.49 2.13
N VAL A 385 1.85 15.07 3.05
CA VAL A 385 0.46 15.54 3.14
C VAL A 385 0.46 17.00 3.57
N LEU A 386 -0.35 17.79 2.89
CA LEU A 386 -0.52 19.21 3.19
C LEU A 386 -1.82 19.37 3.97
N ASP A 387 -1.67 19.75 5.21
CA ASP A 387 -2.79 19.90 6.13
C ASP A 387 -3.65 21.12 5.75
N ALA A 388 -4.93 20.89 5.45
CA ALA A 388 -5.88 21.96 5.15
C ALA A 388 -6.44 22.62 6.42
N HIS A 389 -6.25 22.00 7.57
CA HIS A 389 -6.79 22.43 8.86
C HIS A 389 -5.68 22.56 9.92
N PRO A 390 -4.63 23.37 9.65
CA PRO A 390 -3.51 23.52 10.56
C PRO A 390 -4.02 23.99 11.92
N ASP A 391 -3.39 23.53 12.98
CA ASP A 391 -3.76 23.80 14.38
C ASP A 391 -5.02 23.04 14.87
N THR A 392 -5.58 22.11 14.09
CA THR A 392 -6.59 21.16 14.52
C THR A 392 -6.06 19.73 14.58
N ALA A 393 -6.83 18.83 15.08
CA ALA A 393 -6.49 17.41 15.13
C ALA A 393 -7.76 16.58 15.35
N ALA A 394 -7.80 15.39 14.79
CA ALA A 394 -8.95 14.50 14.89
C ALA A 394 -8.54 13.07 15.27
N CYS A 395 -9.52 12.26 15.68
CA CYS A 395 -9.33 10.85 16.00
C CYS A 395 -8.18 10.55 16.96
N TRP A 396 -8.04 11.33 18.02
CA TRP A 396 -6.95 11.28 18.99
C TRP A 396 -6.65 9.90 19.59
N GLU A 397 -7.66 9.03 19.66
CA GLU A 397 -7.50 7.71 20.26
C GLU A 397 -7.02 6.64 19.27
N ASP A 398 -7.27 6.86 17.98
CA ASP A 398 -7.11 5.84 16.95
C ASP A 398 -6.11 6.21 15.85
N SER A 399 -5.92 7.51 15.56
CA SER A 399 -4.98 7.99 14.54
C SER A 399 -3.53 7.82 14.99
N VAL A 400 -2.66 7.44 14.07
CA VAL A 400 -1.21 7.37 14.30
C VAL A 400 -0.60 8.77 14.41
N TYR A 401 -1.22 9.77 13.75
CA TYR A 401 -0.81 11.17 13.82
C TYR A 401 -2.03 12.11 13.71
N PRO A 402 -2.73 12.37 14.84
CA PRO A 402 -3.95 13.16 14.88
C PRO A 402 -3.92 14.52 14.16
N PRO A 403 -2.79 15.26 14.12
CA PRO A 403 -2.72 16.52 13.37
C PRO A 403 -2.99 16.41 11.88
N LEU A 404 -2.76 15.25 11.24
CA LEU A 404 -3.04 15.03 9.84
C LEU A 404 -4.32 14.20 9.60
N ALA A 405 -5.01 13.76 10.65
CA ALA A 405 -6.19 12.91 10.49
C ALA A 405 -7.40 13.63 9.86
N ASP A 406 -7.46 14.96 9.93
CA ASP A 406 -8.45 15.83 9.29
C ASP A 406 -7.87 16.72 8.18
N ALA A 407 -6.71 16.36 7.62
CA ALA A 407 -6.04 17.10 6.56
C ALA A 407 -6.84 17.29 5.26
N PRO A 408 -7.79 16.40 4.82
CA PRO A 408 -8.53 16.60 3.58
C PRO A 408 -9.41 17.86 3.59
N VAL A 409 -9.42 18.58 2.47
CA VAL A 409 -10.32 19.72 2.23
C VAL A 409 -11.75 19.23 2.12
N GLY A 410 -12.64 19.73 2.97
CA GLY A 410 -14.06 19.37 3.05
C GLY A 410 -14.94 20.11 2.03
N LEU A 411 -16.22 19.72 2.01
CA LEU A 411 -17.23 20.35 1.14
C LEU A 411 -17.43 21.84 1.49
N GLY A 412 -17.36 22.70 0.49
CA GLY A 412 -17.49 24.16 0.62
C GLY A 412 -16.23 24.85 1.11
N GLU A 413 -15.15 24.11 1.32
CA GLU A 413 -13.87 24.64 1.76
C GLU A 413 -12.92 24.94 0.60
N SER A 414 -11.87 25.68 0.89
CA SER A 414 -10.79 25.95 -0.05
C SER A 414 -9.45 25.94 0.65
N PHE A 415 -8.43 25.48 -0.05
CA PHE A 415 -7.06 25.40 0.45
C PHE A 415 -6.08 26.00 -0.55
N THR A 416 -5.22 26.89 -0.10
CA THR A 416 -4.12 27.44 -0.91
C THR A 416 -2.82 26.81 -0.47
N VAL A 417 -2.15 26.12 -1.39
CA VAL A 417 -0.87 25.45 -1.10
C VAL A 417 0.20 26.50 -0.81
N PRO A 418 0.80 26.48 0.37
CA PRO A 418 1.80 27.46 0.76
C PRO A 418 3.01 27.47 -0.20
N GLY A 419 3.34 28.65 -0.74
CA GLY A 419 4.52 28.86 -1.58
C GLY A 419 4.45 28.37 -3.03
N GLU A 420 3.36 27.71 -3.44
CA GLU A 420 3.28 27.07 -4.78
C GLU A 420 2.30 27.78 -5.73
N GLY A 421 1.55 28.77 -5.26
CA GLY A 421 0.55 29.44 -6.08
C GLY A 421 -0.59 28.54 -6.59
N VAL A 422 -0.82 27.42 -5.91
CA VAL A 422 -1.87 26.44 -6.26
C VAL A 422 -2.99 26.55 -5.24
N ARG A 423 -4.24 26.63 -5.71
CA ARG A 423 -5.43 26.70 -4.87
C ARG A 423 -6.44 25.63 -5.30
N LEU A 424 -7.01 24.94 -4.33
CA LEU A 424 -8.11 24.01 -4.44
C LEU A 424 -9.38 24.64 -3.84
N GLU A 425 -10.51 24.49 -4.52
CA GLU A 425 -11.85 24.75 -4.00
C GLU A 425 -12.70 23.49 -4.17
N VAL A 426 -13.35 23.04 -3.09
CA VAL A 426 -14.24 21.87 -3.10
C VAL A 426 -15.68 22.37 -3.13
N GLU A 427 -16.34 22.23 -4.28
CA GLU A 427 -17.62 22.88 -4.56
C GLU A 427 -18.84 22.01 -4.22
N ASP A 428 -18.77 20.71 -4.53
CA ASP A 428 -19.92 19.83 -4.44
C ASP A 428 -19.48 18.36 -4.28
N ARG A 429 -20.41 17.54 -3.80
CA ARG A 429 -20.28 16.09 -3.74
C ARG A 429 -21.47 15.43 -4.39
N THR A 430 -21.24 14.63 -5.40
CA THR A 430 -22.27 13.91 -6.13
C THR A 430 -22.90 12.78 -5.32
N ASP A 431 -24.08 12.30 -5.70
CA ASP A 431 -24.74 11.13 -5.10
C ASP A 431 -23.90 9.85 -5.24
N SER A 432 -23.03 9.76 -6.25
CA SER A 432 -22.06 8.65 -6.42
C SER A 432 -20.86 8.75 -5.50
N GLY A 433 -20.74 9.82 -4.70
CA GLY A 433 -19.64 10.07 -3.78
C GLY A 433 -18.44 10.76 -4.42
N ALA A 434 -18.51 11.15 -5.68
CA ALA A 434 -17.45 11.90 -6.33
C ALA A 434 -17.47 13.39 -5.91
N TRP A 435 -16.29 14.03 -5.93
CA TRP A 435 -16.11 15.40 -5.47
C TRP A 435 -15.88 16.33 -6.65
N THR A 436 -16.68 17.40 -6.75
CA THR A 436 -16.48 18.46 -7.75
C THR A 436 -15.54 19.50 -7.18
N VAL A 437 -14.46 19.77 -7.90
CA VAL A 437 -13.39 20.66 -7.45
C VAL A 437 -12.99 21.63 -8.54
N THR A 438 -12.49 22.80 -8.14
CA THR A 438 -11.78 23.75 -9.00
C THR A 438 -10.36 23.91 -8.52
N ILE A 439 -9.40 23.61 -9.40
CA ILE A 439 -7.96 23.78 -9.14
C ILE A 439 -7.45 24.94 -9.97
N SER A 440 -6.90 25.96 -9.34
CA SER A 440 -6.32 27.14 -9.98
C SER A 440 -4.84 27.28 -9.66
N THR A 441 -4.10 27.89 -10.56
CA THR A 441 -2.66 28.18 -10.43
C THR A 441 -2.47 29.66 -10.68
N GLY A 442 -1.81 30.34 -9.72
CA GLY A 442 -1.55 31.78 -9.77
C GLY A 442 -0.25 32.14 -10.47
#